data_f45449d14bc60f0eea0476f33e830aa8
#
_entry.id   f45449d14bc60f0eea0476f33e830aa8
#
_cell.length_a   1.000
_cell.length_b   1.000
_cell.length_c   1.000
_cell.angle_alpha   90.00
_cell.angle_beta   90.00
_cell.angle_gamma   90.00
#
_symmetry.space_group_name_H-M   'P 1'
#
loop_
_entity.id
_entity.type
_entity.pdbx_description
1 polymer ?
#
loop_
_entity_poly.entity_id
_entity_poly.type
_entity_poly.pdbx_seq_one_letter_code
_entity_poly.pdbx_strand_id
1 'polypeptide(L)'
;RYKWDEVADIEVTAVELDADLSRLYQERFPQDRVIVTDAHQYLLDHYSEFDFIWSSPPCPTHSKARFARRETTSPEYPDMKLYQEILFLRHWFKGKYVVENVKPYYTPLIPPKIRGRHHYWTNFPIPNDLENPELSFMEGKDEVNRYCAYHEIDLSTYKGGQRKDKIARNLVDYKAGKRILESAFGIMKQSNHNQLDLF
;
A
#
# COMPACT_ATOMS: atom_id res chain seq x y z
N ARG A 1 4.67 -2.12 -6.30
CA ARG A 1 5.10 -2.24 -7.69
C ARG A 1 6.08 -3.42 -7.87
N TYR A 2 6.95 -3.73 -6.90
CA TYR A 2 7.95 -4.78 -7.05
C TYR A 2 7.31 -6.13 -7.43
N LYS A 3 7.86 -6.80 -8.46
CA LYS A 3 7.36 -8.04 -9.09
C LYS A 3 6.00 -7.96 -9.78
N TRP A 4 5.50 -6.78 -10.09
CA TRP A 4 4.26 -6.64 -10.85
C TRP A 4 4.45 -7.02 -12.34
N ASP A 5 5.65 -6.84 -12.89
CA ASP A 5 6.01 -7.27 -14.25
C ASP A 5 5.90 -8.79 -14.45
N GLU A 6 5.94 -9.58 -13.34
CA GLU A 6 5.70 -11.03 -13.40
C GLU A 6 4.22 -11.38 -13.57
N VAL A 7 3.31 -10.41 -13.40
CA VAL A 7 1.85 -10.60 -13.49
C VAL A 7 1.35 -10.21 -14.88
N ALA A 8 1.77 -9.07 -15.39
CA ALA A 8 1.35 -8.56 -16.68
C ALA A 8 2.37 -7.55 -17.23
N ASP A 9 2.33 -7.32 -18.55
CA ASP A 9 3.00 -6.19 -19.19
C ASP A 9 2.24 -4.91 -18.79
N ILE A 10 2.91 -4.02 -18.05
CA ILE A 10 2.30 -2.86 -17.42
C ILE A 10 3.14 -1.60 -17.61
N GLU A 11 2.46 -0.50 -17.85
CA GLU A 11 3.01 0.85 -17.74
C GLU A 11 2.64 1.46 -16.40
N VAL A 12 3.62 1.95 -15.64
CA VAL A 12 3.40 2.46 -14.30
C VAL A 12 3.71 3.95 -14.21
N THR A 13 2.76 4.71 -13.67
CA THR A 13 2.98 6.08 -13.20
C THR A 13 2.97 6.06 -11.67
N ALA A 14 4.10 6.39 -11.06
CA ALA A 14 4.23 6.54 -9.61
C ALA A 14 4.15 8.01 -9.23
N VAL A 15 3.36 8.32 -8.22
CA VAL A 15 3.17 9.68 -7.72
C VAL A 15 3.60 9.74 -6.26
N GLU A 16 4.56 10.59 -5.95
CA GLU A 16 5.12 10.75 -4.61
C GLU A 16 5.48 12.22 -4.37
N LEU A 17 5.15 12.74 -3.19
CA LEU A 17 5.43 14.11 -2.82
C LEU A 17 6.90 14.35 -2.43
N ASP A 18 7.53 13.35 -1.81
CA ASP A 18 8.93 13.42 -1.37
C ASP A 18 9.87 13.16 -2.56
N ALA A 19 10.58 14.18 -2.97
CA ALA A 19 11.49 14.12 -4.12
C ALA A 19 12.64 13.10 -3.93
N ASP A 20 13.11 12.88 -2.69
CA ASP A 20 14.15 11.88 -2.42
C ASP A 20 13.62 10.45 -2.52
N LEU A 21 12.36 10.22 -2.07
CA LEU A 21 11.69 8.92 -2.28
C LEU A 21 11.40 8.69 -3.76
N SER A 22 10.95 9.72 -4.48
CA SER A 22 10.72 9.66 -5.93
C SER A 22 12.00 9.28 -6.68
N ARG A 23 13.15 9.86 -6.30
CA ARG A 23 14.45 9.52 -6.88
C ARG A 23 14.82 8.05 -6.61
N LEU A 24 14.70 7.57 -5.37
CA LEU A 24 14.96 6.17 -5.02
C LEU A 24 14.04 5.21 -5.78
N TYR A 25 12.78 5.59 -5.95
CA TYR A 25 11.84 4.81 -6.75
C TYR A 25 12.27 4.75 -8.20
N GLN A 26 12.62 5.89 -8.81
CA GLN A 26 13.06 5.97 -10.21
C GLN A 26 14.38 5.20 -10.46
N GLU A 27 15.32 5.23 -9.51
CA GLU A 27 16.55 4.44 -9.58
C GLU A 27 16.25 2.93 -9.61
N ARG A 28 15.25 2.49 -8.86
CA ARG A 28 14.84 1.08 -8.81
C ARG A 28 14.00 0.64 -10.00
N PHE A 29 13.16 1.52 -10.53
CA PHE A 29 12.24 1.27 -11.63
C PHE A 29 12.43 2.32 -12.72
N PRO A 30 13.54 2.25 -13.48
CA PRO A 30 13.91 3.30 -14.42
C PRO A 30 12.93 3.44 -15.60
N GLN A 31 12.13 2.42 -15.89
CA GLN A 31 11.12 2.44 -16.94
C GLN A 31 9.80 3.09 -16.51
N ASP A 32 9.55 3.23 -15.22
CA ASP A 32 8.32 3.80 -14.71
C ASP A 32 8.35 5.34 -14.84
N ARG A 33 7.19 5.94 -15.07
CA ARG A 33 7.03 7.39 -15.00
C ARG A 33 6.86 7.83 -13.56
N VAL A 34 7.73 8.71 -13.07
CA VAL A 34 7.63 9.26 -11.70
C VAL A 34 7.24 10.73 -11.72
N ILE A 35 6.20 11.08 -10.96
CA ILE A 35 5.69 12.44 -10.84
C ILE A 35 5.83 12.90 -9.39
N VAL A 36 6.54 14.03 -9.17
CA VAL A 36 6.71 14.62 -7.84
C VAL A 36 5.61 15.65 -7.62
N THR A 37 4.51 15.22 -6.97
CA THR A 37 3.37 16.09 -6.67
C THR A 37 2.46 15.49 -5.60
N ASP A 38 1.42 16.24 -5.17
CA ASP A 38 0.36 15.72 -4.28
C ASP A 38 -0.44 14.64 -5.00
N ALA A 39 -0.34 13.40 -4.53
CA ALA A 39 -1.01 12.25 -5.13
C ALA A 39 -2.54 12.35 -5.07
N HIS A 40 -3.10 13.00 -4.04
CA HIS A 40 -4.54 13.19 -3.91
C HIS A 40 -5.11 14.09 -5.02
N GLN A 41 -4.42 15.20 -5.31
CA GLN A 41 -4.81 16.09 -6.40
C GLN A 41 -4.55 15.43 -7.75
N TYR A 42 -3.41 14.78 -7.93
CA TYR A 42 -3.08 14.08 -9.17
C TYR A 42 -4.11 12.99 -9.49
N LEU A 43 -4.57 12.22 -8.48
CA LEU A 43 -5.63 11.25 -8.65
C LEU A 43 -6.90 11.88 -9.21
N LEU A 44 -7.33 13.02 -8.65
CA LEU A 44 -8.53 13.72 -9.09
C LEU A 44 -8.45 14.18 -10.55
N ASP A 45 -7.27 14.65 -10.96
CA ASP A 45 -7.07 15.25 -12.29
C ASP A 45 -6.85 14.20 -13.39
N HIS A 46 -6.30 13.00 -13.04
CA HIS A 46 -5.80 12.03 -14.00
C HIS A 46 -6.39 10.62 -13.88
N TYR A 47 -7.33 10.36 -12.97
CA TYR A 47 -7.86 9.01 -12.70
C TYR A 47 -8.34 8.25 -13.95
N SER A 48 -8.87 8.98 -14.93
CA SER A 48 -9.44 8.38 -16.15
C SER A 48 -8.38 7.89 -17.16
N GLU A 49 -7.10 8.16 -16.92
CA GLU A 49 -5.98 7.75 -17.77
C GLU A 49 -5.50 6.33 -17.46
N PHE A 50 -6.00 5.69 -16.41
CA PHE A 50 -5.51 4.42 -15.87
C PHE A 50 -6.56 3.32 -15.93
N ASP A 51 -6.10 2.06 -16.07
CA ASP A 51 -6.94 0.85 -15.96
C ASP A 51 -6.94 0.29 -14.54
N PHE A 52 -5.85 0.54 -13.80
CA PHE A 52 -5.67 0.11 -12.42
C PHE A 52 -5.06 1.23 -11.57
N ILE A 53 -5.63 1.47 -10.40
CA ILE A 53 -5.14 2.48 -9.45
C ILE A 53 -4.88 1.83 -8.09
N TRP A 54 -3.67 2.01 -7.57
CA TRP A 54 -3.31 1.71 -6.18
C TRP A 54 -3.02 3.00 -5.43
N SER A 55 -3.80 3.29 -4.39
CA SER A 55 -3.58 4.42 -3.50
C SER A 55 -3.29 3.96 -2.07
N SER A 56 -2.27 4.56 -1.45
CA SER A 56 -1.94 4.38 -0.03
C SER A 56 -1.85 5.76 0.64
N PRO A 57 -3.00 6.38 0.95
CA PRO A 57 -3.03 7.71 1.57
C PRO A 57 -2.29 7.74 2.90
N PRO A 58 -1.78 8.90 3.34
CA PRO A 58 -1.04 9.03 4.60
C PRO A 58 -1.81 8.47 5.80
N CYS A 59 -1.17 7.56 6.55
CA CYS A 59 -1.77 6.87 7.68
C CYS A 59 -1.58 7.51 9.08
N PRO A 60 -0.73 8.53 9.33
CA PRO A 60 -0.38 8.95 10.68
C PRO A 60 -1.59 9.29 11.55
N THR A 61 -2.59 10.01 11.00
CA THR A 61 -3.79 10.47 11.73
C THR A 61 -4.79 9.35 12.01
N HIS A 62 -4.65 8.18 11.39
CA HIS A 62 -5.52 7.03 11.57
C HIS A 62 -4.93 5.98 12.52
N SER A 63 -3.62 5.93 12.63
CA SER A 63 -2.86 4.82 13.19
C SER A 63 -3.11 4.59 14.69
N LYS A 64 -3.29 3.32 15.09
CA LYS A 64 -3.34 2.91 16.49
C LYS A 64 -2.06 3.28 17.25
N ALA A 65 -0.90 3.27 16.60
CA ALA A 65 0.37 3.63 17.21
C ALA A 65 0.43 5.11 17.62
N ARG A 66 -0.21 6.00 16.83
CA ARG A 66 -0.36 7.40 17.22
C ARG A 66 -1.34 7.55 18.39
N PHE A 67 -2.48 6.89 18.31
CA PHE A 67 -3.49 6.93 19.36
C PHE A 67 -2.97 6.37 20.71
N ALA A 68 -2.13 5.35 20.69
CA ALA A 68 -1.47 4.84 21.89
C ALA A 68 -0.55 5.87 22.57
N ARG A 69 -0.06 6.86 21.81
CA ARG A 69 0.76 7.98 22.31
C ARG A 69 -0.03 9.28 22.50
N ARG A 70 -1.36 9.21 22.58
CA ARG A 70 -2.26 10.38 22.67
C ARG A 70 -1.96 11.33 23.82
N GLU A 71 -1.39 10.82 24.92
CA GLU A 71 -1.03 11.62 26.08
C GLU A 71 0.20 12.53 25.83
N THR A 72 1.03 12.18 24.85
CA THR A 72 2.26 12.91 24.51
C THR A 72 2.20 13.58 23.14
N THR A 73 1.08 13.47 22.42
CA THR A 73 0.89 14.06 21.10
C THR A 73 -0.34 14.95 21.09
N SER A 74 -0.25 16.09 20.36
CA SER A 74 -1.40 16.98 20.21
C SER A 74 -2.52 16.28 19.47
N PRO A 75 -3.80 16.48 19.89
CA PRO A 75 -4.97 16.00 19.16
C PRO A 75 -4.99 16.57 17.73
N GLU A 76 -5.39 15.72 16.77
CA GLU A 76 -5.67 16.16 15.40
C GLU A 76 -6.81 15.34 14.81
N TYR A 77 -7.50 15.92 13.84
CA TYR A 77 -8.55 15.21 13.13
C TYR A 77 -7.97 14.12 12.24
N PRO A 78 -8.67 12.97 12.08
CA PRO A 78 -8.33 12.00 11.04
C PRO A 78 -8.35 12.66 9.66
N ASP A 79 -7.33 12.39 8.85
CA ASP A 79 -7.28 12.91 7.49
C ASP A 79 -8.36 12.26 6.63
N MET A 80 -9.38 13.01 6.29
CA MET A 80 -10.53 12.52 5.53
C MET A 80 -10.22 12.26 4.05
N LYS A 81 -9.03 12.61 3.55
CA LYS A 81 -8.60 12.30 2.19
C LYS A 81 -8.69 10.79 1.89
N LEU A 82 -8.41 9.92 2.87
CA LEU A 82 -8.63 8.49 2.76
C LEU A 82 -10.05 8.13 2.28
N TYR A 83 -11.06 8.69 2.93
CA TYR A 83 -12.46 8.39 2.58
C TYR A 83 -12.92 9.13 1.32
N GLN A 84 -12.37 10.30 1.04
CA GLN A 84 -12.60 11.01 -0.21
C GLN A 84 -12.13 10.18 -1.41
N GLU A 85 -10.93 9.61 -1.36
CA GLU A 85 -10.41 8.74 -2.43
C GLU A 85 -11.24 7.47 -2.59
N ILE A 86 -11.63 6.81 -1.48
CA ILE A 86 -12.48 5.60 -1.55
C ILE A 86 -13.81 5.91 -2.23
N LEU A 87 -14.48 6.99 -1.83
CA LEU A 87 -15.78 7.38 -2.41
C LEU A 87 -15.62 7.80 -3.87
N PHE A 88 -14.59 8.58 -4.17
CA PHE A 88 -14.29 9.03 -5.52
C PHE A 88 -14.05 7.84 -6.46
N LEU A 89 -13.12 6.96 -6.13
CA LEU A 89 -12.81 5.78 -6.95
C LEU A 89 -14.01 4.84 -7.10
N ARG A 90 -14.81 4.66 -6.05
CA ARG A 90 -16.00 3.81 -6.09
C ARG A 90 -17.04 4.28 -7.10
N HIS A 91 -17.20 5.59 -7.27
CA HIS A 91 -18.29 6.16 -8.07
C HIS A 91 -17.87 6.65 -9.45
N TRP A 92 -16.63 7.10 -9.59
CA TRP A 92 -16.13 7.71 -10.83
C TRP A 92 -15.19 6.83 -11.64
N PHE A 93 -14.38 6.02 -10.97
CA PHE A 93 -13.39 5.20 -11.66
C PHE A 93 -14.03 3.92 -12.24
N LYS A 94 -13.71 3.62 -13.51
CA LYS A 94 -14.26 2.44 -14.22
C LYS A 94 -13.33 1.22 -14.16
N GLY A 95 -12.05 1.44 -13.91
CA GLY A 95 -11.03 0.40 -13.81
C GLY A 95 -11.05 -0.33 -12.47
N LYS A 96 -10.01 -1.07 -12.18
CA LYS A 96 -9.80 -1.75 -10.90
C LYS A 96 -9.03 -0.86 -9.95
N TYR A 97 -9.44 -0.79 -8.68
CA TYR A 97 -8.72 0.02 -7.70
C TYR A 97 -8.48 -0.69 -6.38
N VAL A 98 -7.41 -0.27 -5.72
CA VAL A 98 -7.06 -0.59 -4.35
C VAL A 98 -6.80 0.71 -3.61
N VAL A 99 -7.49 0.94 -2.51
CA VAL A 99 -7.08 1.92 -1.49
C VAL A 99 -6.63 1.13 -0.28
N GLU A 100 -5.41 1.38 0.18
CA GLU A 100 -4.81 0.67 1.32
C GLU A 100 -4.53 1.64 2.45
N ASN A 101 -4.74 1.20 3.69
CA ASN A 101 -4.31 1.92 4.88
C ASN A 101 -4.09 0.97 6.06
N VAL A 102 -3.46 1.46 7.11
CA VAL A 102 -3.27 0.71 8.35
C VAL A 102 -4.58 0.54 9.10
N LYS A 103 -4.64 -0.42 10.03
CA LYS A 103 -5.77 -0.59 10.95
C LYS A 103 -5.93 0.66 11.83
N PRO A 104 -7.05 1.41 11.72
CA PRO A 104 -7.25 2.65 12.46
C PRO A 104 -7.59 2.38 13.93
N TYR A 105 -7.49 3.43 14.77
CA TYR A 105 -7.89 3.39 16.18
C TYR A 105 -9.40 3.48 16.39
N TYR A 106 -10.15 3.81 15.34
CA TYR A 106 -11.61 3.92 15.34
C TYR A 106 -12.24 2.90 14.40
N THR A 107 -13.56 2.74 14.44
CA THR A 107 -14.29 1.92 13.47
C THR A 107 -14.30 2.62 12.11
N PRO A 108 -13.81 1.98 11.04
CA PRO A 108 -13.81 2.58 9.70
C PRO A 108 -15.20 3.04 9.26
N LEU A 109 -15.29 4.24 8.67
CA LEU A 109 -16.55 4.79 8.16
C LEU A 109 -17.11 3.99 6.98
N ILE A 110 -16.22 3.39 6.20
CA ILE A 110 -16.54 2.48 5.09
C ILE A 110 -15.92 1.14 5.43
N PRO A 111 -16.70 0.03 5.46
CA PRO A 111 -16.17 -1.29 5.80
C PRO A 111 -15.05 -1.73 4.84
N PRO A 112 -13.87 -2.08 5.34
CA PRO A 112 -12.75 -2.58 4.54
C PRO A 112 -12.76 -4.10 4.40
N LYS A 113 -11.96 -4.62 3.48
CA LYS A 113 -11.45 -5.98 3.51
C LYS A 113 -10.21 -6.00 4.39
N ILE A 114 -10.26 -6.72 5.52
CA ILE A 114 -9.15 -6.76 6.49
C ILE A 114 -8.21 -7.90 6.13
N ARG A 115 -6.91 -7.59 5.97
CA ARG A 115 -5.84 -8.58 5.74
C ARG A 115 -4.66 -8.20 6.62
N GLY A 116 -4.36 -9.04 7.60
CA GLY A 116 -3.32 -8.77 8.57
C GLY A 116 -3.49 -7.43 9.27
N ARG A 117 -2.48 -6.61 9.18
CA ARG A 117 -2.46 -5.26 9.76
C ARG A 117 -3.00 -4.17 8.86
N HIS A 118 -3.41 -4.50 7.62
CA HIS A 118 -3.87 -3.55 6.62
C HIS A 118 -5.37 -3.68 6.34
N HIS A 119 -5.95 -2.56 6.01
CA HIS A 119 -7.31 -2.42 5.53
C HIS A 119 -7.27 -2.07 4.04
N TYR A 120 -8.09 -2.77 3.25
CA TYR A 120 -8.17 -2.59 1.81
C TYR A 120 -9.60 -2.28 1.37
N TRP A 121 -9.75 -1.29 0.52
CA TRP A 121 -11.00 -0.98 -0.18
C TRP A 121 -10.77 -1.21 -1.67
N THR A 122 -11.48 -2.18 -2.23
CA THR A 122 -11.30 -2.62 -3.62
C THR A 122 -12.65 -2.93 -4.25
N ASN A 123 -12.78 -2.75 -5.56
CA ASN A 123 -13.96 -3.14 -6.33
C ASN A 123 -13.87 -4.56 -6.93
N PHE A 124 -12.91 -5.36 -6.49
CA PHE A 124 -12.72 -6.77 -6.86
C PHE A 124 -12.37 -7.60 -5.62
N PRO A 125 -12.52 -8.94 -5.66
CA PRO A 125 -12.09 -9.82 -4.58
C PRO A 125 -10.57 -9.75 -4.37
N ILE A 126 -10.11 -9.86 -3.12
CA ILE A 126 -8.68 -10.03 -2.81
C ILE A 126 -8.48 -11.30 -1.99
N PRO A 127 -7.31 -11.97 -2.09
CA PRO A 127 -7.00 -13.18 -1.34
C PRO A 127 -7.18 -12.98 0.18
N ASN A 128 -7.54 -14.06 0.88
CA ASN A 128 -7.72 -14.01 2.34
C ASN A 128 -6.40 -14.12 3.10
N ASP A 129 -5.39 -14.72 2.49
CA ASP A 129 -4.10 -15.10 3.05
C ASP A 129 -2.98 -14.16 2.57
N LEU A 130 -3.12 -12.87 2.80
CA LEU A 130 -2.13 -11.85 2.42
C LEU A 130 -1.12 -11.55 3.54
N GLU A 131 -1.20 -12.23 4.67
CA GLU A 131 -0.25 -12.03 5.77
C GLU A 131 1.12 -12.60 5.43
N ASN A 132 2.16 -11.83 5.78
CA ASN A 132 3.53 -12.33 5.77
C ASN A 132 4.04 -12.41 7.22
N PRO A 133 4.09 -13.61 7.82
CA PRO A 133 4.59 -13.81 9.18
C PRO A 133 6.08 -13.45 9.33
N GLU A 134 6.86 -13.44 8.24
CA GLU A 134 8.29 -13.10 8.26
C GLU A 134 8.55 -11.62 8.58
N LEU A 135 7.56 -10.75 8.33
CA LEU A 135 7.62 -9.32 8.60
C LEU A 135 6.72 -8.88 9.76
N SER A 136 6.41 -9.75 10.69
CA SER A 136 5.78 -9.31 11.94
C SER A 136 6.67 -8.28 12.61
N PHE A 137 6.06 -7.25 13.24
CA PHE A 137 6.78 -6.21 13.98
C PHE A 137 7.79 -6.84 14.92
N MET A 138 9.05 -6.85 14.53
CA MET A 138 10.14 -7.27 15.39
C MET A 138 10.86 -6.00 15.82
N GLU A 139 10.61 -5.58 17.04
CA GLU A 139 11.36 -4.51 17.69
C GLU A 139 12.84 -4.90 17.76
N GLY A 140 13.71 -4.00 17.32
CA GLY A 140 15.14 -4.20 17.45
C GLY A 140 15.97 -3.27 16.56
N LYS A 141 17.24 -3.12 16.91
CA LYS A 141 18.20 -2.21 16.23
C LYS A 141 18.41 -2.53 14.74
N ASP A 142 17.99 -3.72 14.29
CA ASP A 142 18.21 -4.21 12.92
C ASP A 142 16.93 -4.26 12.06
N GLU A 143 15.85 -3.66 12.54
CA GLU A 143 14.56 -3.70 11.85
C GLU A 143 14.63 -3.13 10.43
N VAL A 144 15.26 -1.97 10.27
CA VAL A 144 15.40 -1.30 8.95
C VAL A 144 16.12 -2.20 7.96
N ASN A 145 17.24 -2.81 8.37
CA ASN A 145 18.02 -3.69 7.49
C ASN A 145 17.22 -4.92 7.07
N ARG A 146 16.43 -5.52 7.96
CA ARG A 146 15.56 -6.66 7.63
C ARG A 146 14.46 -6.28 6.64
N TYR A 147 13.78 -5.15 6.84
CA TYR A 147 12.80 -4.65 5.88
C TYR A 147 13.45 -4.34 4.53
N CYS A 148 14.61 -3.68 4.55
CA CYS A 148 15.36 -3.38 3.33
C CYS A 148 15.78 -4.65 2.59
N ALA A 149 16.31 -5.66 3.31
CA ALA A 149 16.68 -6.94 2.71
C ALA A 149 15.49 -7.70 2.13
N TYR A 150 14.38 -7.75 2.88
CA TYR A 150 13.16 -8.42 2.41
C TYR A 150 12.57 -7.75 1.15
N HIS A 151 12.50 -6.43 1.15
CA HIS A 151 11.97 -5.66 0.01
C HIS A 151 13.01 -5.43 -1.09
N GLU A 152 14.26 -5.87 -0.89
CA GLU A 152 15.37 -5.64 -1.82
C GLU A 152 15.52 -4.15 -2.17
N ILE A 153 15.49 -3.28 -1.15
CA ILE A 153 15.60 -1.83 -1.29
C ILE A 153 16.81 -1.32 -0.49
N ASP A 154 17.53 -0.36 -1.05
CA ASP A 154 18.60 0.34 -0.37
C ASP A 154 18.16 1.76 0.04
N LEU A 155 18.11 2.01 1.34
CA LEU A 155 17.82 3.32 1.90
C LEU A 155 19.11 4.07 2.32
N SER A 156 20.31 3.55 2.01
CA SER A 156 21.58 4.19 2.42
C SER A 156 21.74 5.58 1.81
N THR A 157 21.33 5.74 0.56
CA THR A 157 21.42 6.98 -0.22
C THR A 157 20.28 7.97 0.03
N TYR A 158 19.26 7.60 0.82
CA TYR A 158 18.18 8.51 1.17
C TYR A 158 18.66 9.66 2.06
N LYS A 159 18.41 10.89 1.63
CA LYS A 159 18.79 12.14 2.30
C LYS A 159 17.62 13.02 2.71
N GLY A 160 16.38 12.59 2.44
CA GLY A 160 15.17 13.33 2.79
C GLY A 160 14.91 13.41 4.29
N GLY A 161 13.90 14.18 4.67
CA GLY A 161 13.57 14.49 6.06
C GLY A 161 12.86 13.36 6.82
N GLN A 162 12.44 12.28 6.16
CA GLN A 162 11.75 11.17 6.84
C GLN A 162 12.74 10.22 7.51
N ARG A 163 12.34 9.63 8.62
CA ARG A 163 13.15 8.60 9.29
C ARG A 163 13.11 7.29 8.48
N LYS A 164 14.26 6.65 8.27
CA LYS A 164 14.38 5.40 7.49
C LYS A 164 13.51 4.26 8.04
N ASP A 165 13.38 4.15 9.37
CA ASP A 165 12.49 3.16 9.99
C ASP A 165 11.02 3.40 9.68
N LYS A 166 10.59 4.67 9.58
CA LYS A 166 9.23 5.01 9.15
C LYS A 166 9.01 4.62 7.69
N ILE A 167 9.97 4.92 6.81
CA ILE A 167 9.90 4.53 5.39
C ILE A 167 9.80 3.02 5.27
N ALA A 168 10.69 2.27 5.93
CA ALA A 168 10.70 0.81 5.89
C ALA A 168 9.38 0.19 6.36
N ARG A 169 8.81 0.69 7.46
CA ARG A 169 7.51 0.21 7.99
C ARG A 169 6.31 0.54 7.12
N ASN A 170 6.41 1.58 6.28
CA ASN A 170 5.34 1.98 5.37
C ASN A 170 5.37 1.20 4.04
N LEU A 171 6.39 0.39 3.79
CA LEU A 171 6.41 -0.47 2.62
C LEU A 171 5.29 -1.51 2.72
N VAL A 172 4.44 -1.54 1.72
CA VAL A 172 3.45 -2.61 1.55
C VAL A 172 4.20 -3.90 1.18
N ASP A 173 3.83 -5.01 1.80
CA ASP A 173 4.39 -6.31 1.46
C ASP A 173 4.27 -6.58 -0.04
N TYR A 174 5.41 -6.77 -0.72
CA TYR A 174 5.42 -6.90 -2.18
C TYR A 174 4.75 -8.19 -2.66
N LYS A 175 4.79 -9.27 -1.85
CA LYS A 175 4.07 -10.51 -2.18
C LYS A 175 2.57 -10.30 -2.09
N ALA A 176 2.09 -9.58 -1.07
CA ALA A 176 0.70 -9.19 -0.97
C ALA A 176 0.29 -8.29 -2.14
N GLY A 177 1.11 -7.29 -2.48
CA GLY A 177 0.88 -6.41 -3.62
C GLY A 177 0.78 -7.16 -4.94
N LYS A 178 1.67 -8.12 -5.20
CA LYS A 178 1.63 -8.99 -6.38
C LYS A 178 0.35 -9.82 -6.44
N ARG A 179 -0.02 -10.50 -5.35
CA ARG A 179 -1.24 -11.33 -5.29
C ARG A 179 -2.53 -10.54 -5.44
N ILE A 180 -2.56 -9.31 -4.94
CA ILE A 180 -3.68 -8.39 -5.17
C ILE A 180 -3.78 -8.02 -6.65
N LEU A 181 -2.66 -7.74 -7.30
CA LEU A 181 -2.65 -7.46 -8.73
C LEU A 181 -3.07 -8.68 -9.56
N GLU A 182 -2.58 -9.89 -9.26
CA GLU A 182 -3.02 -11.14 -9.87
C GLU A 182 -4.54 -11.31 -9.77
N SER A 183 -5.12 -10.97 -8.61
CA SER A 183 -6.57 -11.00 -8.42
C SER A 183 -7.30 -9.96 -9.27
N ALA A 184 -6.75 -8.76 -9.40
CA ALA A 184 -7.33 -7.71 -10.24
C ALA A 184 -7.40 -8.13 -11.71
N PHE A 185 -6.38 -8.86 -12.19
CA PHE A 185 -6.31 -9.41 -13.56
C PHE A 185 -7.01 -10.75 -13.74
N GLY A 186 -7.61 -11.32 -12.68
CA GLY A 186 -8.28 -12.63 -12.74
C GLY A 186 -7.31 -13.83 -12.87
N ILE A 187 -6.02 -13.65 -12.56
CA ILE A 187 -4.95 -14.66 -12.70
C ILE A 187 -4.82 -15.49 -11.41
N MET A 188 -5.82 -15.56 -10.55
CA MET A 188 -5.73 -16.33 -9.31
C MET A 188 -5.51 -17.82 -9.60
N LYS A 189 -4.34 -18.36 -9.25
CA LYS A 189 -4.17 -19.80 -9.08
C LYS A 189 -5.13 -20.23 -7.97
N GLN A 190 -6.13 -21.07 -8.32
CA GLN A 190 -6.91 -21.77 -7.32
C GLN A 190 -5.92 -22.54 -6.44
N SER A 191 -5.83 -22.19 -5.16
CA SER A 191 -5.22 -23.07 -4.18
C SER A 191 -6.07 -24.33 -4.19
N ASN A 192 -5.51 -25.44 -4.67
CA ASN A 192 -6.13 -26.76 -4.56
C ASN A 192 -6.29 -27.04 -3.05
N HIS A 193 -7.42 -26.67 -2.49
CA HIS A 193 -7.95 -27.38 -1.35
C HIS A 193 -8.41 -28.74 -1.91
N ASN A 194 -7.54 -29.72 -1.81
CA ASN A 194 -7.95 -31.11 -1.84
C ASN A 194 -8.93 -31.28 -0.68
N GLN A 195 -10.20 -31.09 -0.96
CA GLN A 195 -11.28 -31.58 -0.15
C GLN A 195 -11.16 -33.11 -0.28
N LEU A 196 -10.53 -33.73 0.70
CA LEU A 196 -10.68 -35.17 0.92
C LEU A 196 -12.15 -35.37 1.30
N ASP A 197 -12.94 -35.77 0.31
CA ASP A 197 -14.24 -36.40 0.54
C ASP A 197 -13.97 -37.66 1.36
N LEU A 198 -14.18 -37.56 2.67
CA LEU A 198 -14.35 -38.75 3.53
C LEU A 198 -15.80 -39.11 3.54
N PHE A 199 -16.07 -40.31 3.00
CA PHE A 199 -17.32 -41.02 3.09
C PHE A 199 -17.83 -41.17 4.53
#